data_25bb2d431534d3be0a894f1622fb1f95
#
_entry.id   25bb2d431534d3be0a894f1622fb1f95
#
_cell.length_a   1.000
_cell.length_b   1.000
_cell.length_c   1.000
_cell.angle_alpha   90.00
_cell.angle_beta   90.00
_cell.angle_gamma   90.00
#
_symmetry.space_group_name_H-M   'P 1'
#
loop_
_entity.id
_entity.type
_entity.pdbx_description
1 polymer ?
#
loop_
_entity_poly.entity_id
_entity_poly.type
_entity_poly.pdbx_seq_one_letter_code
_entity_poly.pdbx_strand_id
1 'polypeptide(L)'
;DLFEPAQENNRSLDEIYEEPTYAQGLLGYAYAMLPYNTKSVTDVATDDAVSNDLSNSYLKMATGSWAANNDPMSKWTSCRASIQYLNIFLQEVDKVDWAKDKGAQQMFCESRKGEAYALRALNMYYLLMNHGGWTEDGQLLGVPNLTKPEDTSSDFNQPRATFQACLDQIYSDLDQAEQLLPLDYNDLTKSDPVPEKYTAMGVANYQDYNRVLGSLMRGRVSGRIAKAIRAQVSLLAASPAFAEGTNVNYERAADDAASVLDLIEGGV
;
A
#
# COMPACT_ATOMS: atom_id res chain seq x y z
N ASP A 1 25.90 -38.56 -14.73
CA ASP A 1 27.09 -38.20 -13.98
C ASP A 1 26.76 -38.07 -12.50
N LEU A 2 27.42 -38.82 -11.66
CA LEU A 2 27.10 -38.99 -10.22
C LEU A 2 27.39 -37.70 -9.39
N PHE A 3 27.88 -36.64 -10.02
CA PHE A 3 28.31 -35.39 -9.39
C PHE A 3 27.58 -34.14 -9.91
N GLU A 4 26.61 -34.29 -10.78
CA GLU A 4 25.72 -33.16 -11.08
C GLU A 4 24.60 -33.18 -10.04
N PRO A 5 24.48 -32.13 -9.21
CA PRO A 5 23.32 -31.97 -8.35
C PRO A 5 22.07 -31.95 -9.22
N ALA A 6 21.08 -32.75 -8.86
CA ALA A 6 19.79 -32.72 -9.55
C ALA A 6 19.31 -31.31 -9.67
N GLN A 7 19.05 -30.86 -10.90
CA GLN A 7 18.57 -29.49 -11.19
C GLN A 7 17.14 -29.22 -10.68
N GLU A 8 16.57 -30.16 -9.92
CA GLU A 8 15.18 -30.10 -9.43
C GLU A 8 14.89 -28.95 -8.44
N ASN A 9 15.91 -28.25 -7.95
CA ASN A 9 15.73 -27.17 -6.95
C ASN A 9 16.28 -25.80 -7.39
N ASN A 10 16.66 -25.61 -8.64
CA ASN A 10 17.08 -24.30 -9.16
C ASN A 10 15.94 -23.57 -9.85
N ARG A 11 14.85 -23.32 -9.13
CA ARG A 11 13.84 -22.36 -9.58
C ARG A 11 14.43 -20.96 -9.44
N SER A 12 14.21 -20.12 -10.46
CA SER A 12 14.48 -18.69 -10.35
C SER A 12 13.57 -18.06 -9.28
N LEU A 13 13.97 -16.93 -8.70
CA LEU A 13 13.10 -16.21 -7.75
C LEU A 13 11.75 -15.87 -8.37
N ASP A 14 11.71 -15.55 -9.67
CA ASP A 14 10.49 -15.23 -10.39
C ASP A 14 9.56 -16.44 -10.44
N GLU A 15 10.06 -17.65 -10.74
CA GLU A 15 9.27 -18.88 -10.72
C GLU A 15 8.72 -19.22 -9.33
N ILE A 16 9.44 -18.88 -8.25
CA ILE A 16 8.98 -19.08 -6.88
C ILE A 16 7.78 -18.16 -6.60
N TYR A 17 7.82 -16.90 -7.04
CA TYR A 17 6.75 -15.95 -6.81
C TYR A 17 5.51 -16.16 -7.70
N GLU A 18 5.57 -17.05 -8.68
CA GLU A 18 4.40 -17.53 -9.42
C GLU A 18 3.54 -18.52 -8.60
N GLU A 19 4.08 -19.09 -7.52
CA GLU A 19 3.33 -19.94 -6.61
C GLU A 19 2.43 -19.10 -5.66
N PRO A 20 1.14 -19.41 -5.52
CA PRO A 20 0.21 -18.61 -4.72
C PRO A 20 0.68 -18.33 -3.29
N THR A 21 1.28 -19.30 -2.64
CA THR A 21 1.77 -19.17 -1.25
C THR A 21 2.86 -18.11 -1.13
N TYR A 22 3.82 -18.13 -2.05
CA TYR A 22 4.92 -17.16 -2.04
C TYR A 22 4.48 -15.77 -2.51
N ALA A 23 3.61 -15.71 -3.52
CA ALA A 23 3.00 -14.46 -3.97
C ALA A 23 2.20 -13.79 -2.83
N GLN A 24 1.40 -14.56 -2.10
CA GLN A 24 0.70 -14.08 -0.90
C GLN A 24 1.67 -13.59 0.18
N GLY A 25 2.85 -14.20 0.29
CA GLY A 25 3.89 -13.79 1.22
C GLY A 25 4.40 -12.37 0.95
N LEU A 26 4.47 -11.96 -0.32
CA LEU A 26 4.87 -10.59 -0.69
C LEU A 26 3.84 -9.55 -0.20
N LEU A 27 2.54 -9.82 -0.36
CA LEU A 27 1.48 -8.99 0.21
C LEU A 27 1.49 -9.04 1.75
N GLY A 28 1.67 -10.24 2.32
CA GLY A 28 1.73 -10.44 3.77
C GLY A 28 2.84 -9.62 4.43
N TYR A 29 4.01 -9.53 3.80
CA TYR A 29 5.09 -8.67 4.27
C TYR A 29 4.65 -7.20 4.32
N ALA A 30 4.03 -6.68 3.25
CA ALA A 30 3.58 -5.30 3.21
C ALA A 30 2.52 -5.00 4.27
N TYR A 31 1.60 -5.93 4.55
CA TYR A 31 0.64 -5.79 5.66
C TYR A 31 1.34 -5.80 7.03
N ALA A 32 2.29 -6.72 7.24
CA ALA A 32 2.99 -6.85 8.52
C ALA A 32 3.85 -5.63 8.85
N MET A 33 4.38 -4.95 7.84
CA MET A 33 5.25 -3.79 7.99
C MET A 33 4.49 -2.46 8.08
N LEU A 34 3.16 -2.47 8.01
CA LEU A 34 2.37 -1.25 8.22
C LEU A 34 2.62 -0.69 9.63
N PRO A 35 2.81 0.64 9.75
CA PRO A 35 3.18 1.27 11.02
C PRO A 35 1.98 1.44 11.95
N TYR A 36 1.28 0.35 12.27
CA TYR A 36 0.22 0.35 13.26
C TYR A 36 0.81 0.29 14.66
N ASN A 37 0.82 1.40 15.35
CA ASN A 37 1.20 1.46 16.75
C ASN A 37 -0.02 1.15 17.62
N THR A 38 0.02 0.02 18.30
CA THR A 38 -0.98 -0.33 19.33
C THR A 38 -0.72 0.40 20.65
N LYS A 39 0.44 1.06 20.77
CA LYS A 39 0.83 1.85 21.93
C LYS A 39 1.25 3.23 21.45
N SER A 40 0.69 4.28 22.05
CA SER A 40 1.14 5.65 21.84
C SER A 40 2.51 5.82 22.52
N VAL A 41 3.57 5.73 21.73
CA VAL A 41 4.95 6.01 22.21
C VAL A 41 5.45 7.35 21.71
N THR A 42 4.75 7.96 20.76
CA THR A 42 5.12 9.22 20.13
C THR A 42 4.95 10.42 21.08
N ASP A 43 4.08 10.32 22.08
CA ASP A 43 3.91 11.36 23.11
C ASP A 43 5.20 11.65 23.87
N VAL A 44 6.10 10.67 23.97
CA VAL A 44 7.43 10.83 24.57
C VAL A 44 8.34 11.76 23.75
N ALA A 45 8.00 12.04 22.50
CA ALA A 45 8.69 13.02 21.66
C ALA A 45 8.32 14.47 22.00
N THR A 46 7.32 14.66 22.85
CA THR A 46 6.76 15.97 23.24
C THR A 46 6.97 16.20 24.73
N ASP A 47 6.42 17.29 25.25
CA ASP A 47 6.39 17.60 26.68
C ASP A 47 5.19 17.00 27.43
N ASP A 48 4.29 16.31 26.72
CA ASP A 48 3.10 15.67 27.30
C ASP A 48 3.42 14.37 28.05
N ALA A 49 4.52 13.69 27.72
CA ALA A 49 4.90 12.44 28.36
C ALA A 49 6.41 12.27 28.48
N VAL A 50 6.84 11.52 29.51
CA VAL A 50 8.23 11.16 29.74
C VAL A 50 8.35 9.65 29.91
N SER A 51 9.34 9.04 29.26
CA SER A 51 9.68 7.63 29.45
C SER A 51 10.75 7.48 30.55
N ASN A 52 10.60 6.47 31.39
CA ASN A 52 11.66 6.02 32.29
C ASN A 52 12.69 5.10 31.61
N ASP A 53 12.43 4.72 30.35
CA ASP A 53 13.38 3.98 29.53
C ASP A 53 14.28 4.96 28.78
N LEU A 54 15.51 5.10 29.25
CA LEU A 54 16.50 5.99 28.64
C LEU A 54 16.93 5.55 27.23
N SER A 55 16.63 4.33 26.84
CA SER A 55 16.87 3.82 25.48
C SER A 55 15.74 4.18 24.50
N ASN A 56 14.63 4.76 24.97
CA ASN A 56 13.51 5.15 24.12
C ASN A 56 13.97 6.17 23.07
N SER A 57 13.82 5.80 21.80
CA SER A 57 14.30 6.61 20.68
C SER A 57 13.58 7.95 20.52
N TYR A 58 12.32 8.05 20.98
CA TYR A 58 11.54 9.30 20.93
C TYR A 58 12.03 10.36 21.93
N LEU A 59 12.73 9.97 23.01
CA LEU A 59 13.41 10.92 23.89
C LEU A 59 14.44 11.79 23.16
N LYS A 60 15.03 11.29 22.08
CA LYS A 60 15.96 12.06 21.24
C LYS A 60 15.27 13.26 20.60
N MET A 61 14.01 13.14 20.22
CA MET A 61 13.23 14.26 19.68
C MET A 61 12.93 15.28 20.77
N ALA A 62 12.44 14.84 21.93
CA ALA A 62 12.12 15.71 23.07
C ALA A 62 13.35 16.48 23.57
N THR A 63 14.54 15.87 23.51
CA THR A 63 15.81 16.49 23.96
C THR A 63 16.56 17.24 22.85
N GLY A 64 16.04 17.27 21.63
CA GLY A 64 16.68 17.91 20.49
C GLY A 64 17.95 17.21 19.98
N SER A 65 18.18 15.95 20.36
CA SER A 65 19.38 15.18 20.00
C SER A 65 19.17 14.26 18.79
N TRP A 66 18.04 14.35 18.10
CA TRP A 66 17.79 13.57 16.88
C TRP A 66 18.49 14.15 15.65
N ALA A 67 18.81 13.27 14.70
CA ALA A 67 19.46 13.64 13.45
C ALA A 67 19.02 12.66 12.34
N ALA A 68 19.34 12.95 11.09
CA ALA A 68 18.94 12.14 9.95
C ALA A 68 19.32 10.64 10.04
N ASN A 69 20.41 10.33 10.74
CA ASN A 69 20.87 8.95 10.97
C ASN A 69 20.30 8.29 12.22
N ASN A 70 19.53 9.01 13.03
CA ASN A 70 18.90 8.49 14.24
C ASN A 70 17.47 9.01 14.43
N ASP A 71 16.77 9.27 13.34
CA ASP A 71 15.38 9.72 13.31
C ASP A 71 14.42 8.55 13.65
N PRO A 72 13.74 8.59 14.82
CA PRO A 72 12.81 7.54 15.21
C PRO A 72 11.53 7.52 14.36
N MET A 73 11.21 8.61 13.65
CA MET A 73 10.07 8.74 12.77
C MET A 73 10.34 8.24 11.34
N SER A 74 11.61 7.89 11.03
CA SER A 74 11.97 7.43 9.68
C SER A 74 11.15 6.21 9.26
N LYS A 75 10.60 6.29 8.06
CA LYS A 75 9.90 5.19 7.38
C LYS A 75 10.68 4.70 6.15
N TRP A 76 11.89 5.21 5.94
CA TRP A 76 12.67 4.98 4.73
C TRP A 76 12.86 3.49 4.45
N THR A 77 13.49 2.78 5.36
CA THR A 77 13.85 1.36 5.16
C THR A 77 12.62 0.47 5.05
N SER A 78 11.67 0.58 5.98
CA SER A 78 10.50 -0.29 6.03
C SER A 78 9.55 -0.08 4.85
N CYS A 79 9.24 1.17 4.51
CA CYS A 79 8.35 1.48 3.40
C CYS A 79 8.98 1.16 2.05
N ARG A 80 10.28 1.42 1.87
CA ARG A 80 10.96 1.04 0.63
C ARG A 80 11.05 -0.46 0.43
N ALA A 81 11.30 -1.22 1.49
CA ALA A 81 11.26 -2.69 1.43
C ALA A 81 9.86 -3.18 1.05
N SER A 82 8.81 -2.65 1.65
CA SER A 82 7.43 -2.98 1.29
C SER A 82 7.13 -2.65 -0.18
N ILE A 83 7.54 -1.49 -0.67
CA ILE A 83 7.36 -1.10 -2.07
C ILE A 83 8.11 -2.07 -3.00
N GLN A 84 9.31 -2.49 -2.65
CA GLN A 84 10.07 -3.48 -3.42
C GLN A 84 9.31 -4.80 -3.56
N TYR A 85 8.80 -5.36 -2.46
CA TYR A 85 8.00 -6.59 -2.49
C TYR A 85 6.69 -6.42 -3.26
N LEU A 86 6.02 -5.29 -3.12
CA LEU A 86 4.81 -4.97 -3.87
C LEU A 86 5.08 -4.84 -5.38
N ASN A 87 6.21 -4.25 -5.76
CA ASN A 87 6.62 -4.16 -7.16
C ASN A 87 6.89 -5.56 -7.75
N ILE A 88 7.55 -6.46 -7.01
CA ILE A 88 7.73 -7.85 -7.41
C ILE A 88 6.36 -8.52 -7.57
N PHE A 89 5.47 -8.35 -6.60
CA PHE A 89 4.13 -8.92 -6.66
C PHE A 89 3.36 -8.45 -7.91
N LEU A 90 3.36 -7.14 -8.19
CA LEU A 90 2.69 -6.58 -9.37
C LEU A 90 3.28 -7.08 -10.69
N GLN A 91 4.56 -7.41 -10.72
CA GLN A 91 5.20 -8.02 -11.88
C GLN A 91 4.77 -9.47 -12.11
N GLU A 92 4.56 -10.24 -11.03
CA GLU A 92 4.35 -11.68 -11.07
C GLU A 92 2.88 -12.10 -10.96
N VAL A 93 1.99 -11.25 -10.44
CA VAL A 93 0.62 -11.60 -10.07
C VAL A 93 -0.20 -12.20 -11.22
N ASP A 94 0.02 -11.76 -12.44
CA ASP A 94 -0.71 -12.26 -13.64
C ASP A 94 -0.27 -13.68 -14.05
N LYS A 95 0.87 -14.15 -13.55
CA LYS A 95 1.42 -15.49 -13.83
C LYS A 95 1.06 -16.52 -12.76
N VAL A 96 0.52 -16.04 -11.62
CA VAL A 96 0.21 -16.91 -10.48
C VAL A 96 -1.03 -17.76 -10.75
N ASP A 97 -0.93 -19.06 -10.50
CA ASP A 97 -2.03 -20.01 -10.60
C ASP A 97 -2.91 -19.98 -9.33
N TRP A 98 -3.75 -18.95 -9.21
CA TRP A 98 -4.61 -18.76 -8.03
C TRP A 98 -5.72 -19.79 -7.92
N ALA A 99 -6.30 -20.20 -9.04
CA ALA A 99 -7.41 -21.15 -9.09
C ALA A 99 -7.50 -21.85 -10.45
N LYS A 100 -8.06 -23.04 -10.48
CA LYS A 100 -8.30 -23.80 -11.73
C LYS A 100 -9.44 -23.23 -12.56
N ASP A 101 -10.46 -22.70 -11.90
CA ASP A 101 -11.57 -22.02 -12.56
C ASP A 101 -11.14 -20.64 -13.05
N LYS A 102 -11.44 -20.33 -14.32
CA LYS A 102 -10.99 -19.08 -14.94
C LYS A 102 -11.57 -17.83 -14.29
N GLY A 103 -12.83 -17.89 -13.88
CA GLY A 103 -13.48 -16.74 -13.23
C GLY A 103 -12.87 -16.48 -11.87
N ALA A 104 -12.67 -17.53 -11.05
CA ALA A 104 -12.00 -17.42 -9.78
C ALA A 104 -10.53 -16.97 -9.92
N GLN A 105 -9.81 -17.51 -10.91
CA GLN A 105 -8.44 -17.10 -11.25
C GLN A 105 -8.37 -15.60 -11.51
N GLN A 106 -9.24 -15.07 -12.36
CA GLN A 106 -9.25 -13.65 -12.71
C GLN A 106 -9.65 -12.79 -11.50
N MET A 107 -10.65 -13.20 -10.72
CA MET A 107 -11.03 -12.49 -9.49
C MET A 107 -9.88 -12.42 -8.48
N PHE A 108 -9.18 -13.53 -8.25
CA PHE A 108 -8.01 -13.52 -7.37
C PHE A 108 -6.93 -12.59 -7.89
N CYS A 109 -6.59 -12.71 -9.16
CA CYS A 109 -5.56 -11.88 -9.78
C CYS A 109 -5.89 -10.38 -9.64
N GLU A 110 -7.09 -9.95 -10.02
CA GLU A 110 -7.49 -8.55 -9.96
C GLU A 110 -7.60 -8.03 -8.53
N SER A 111 -8.23 -8.78 -7.62
CA SER A 111 -8.39 -8.32 -6.24
C SER A 111 -7.05 -8.22 -5.50
N ARG A 112 -6.15 -9.19 -5.70
CA ARG A 112 -4.82 -9.13 -5.07
C ARG A 112 -3.93 -8.04 -5.69
N LYS A 113 -4.06 -7.81 -6.98
CA LYS A 113 -3.44 -6.67 -7.68
C LYS A 113 -3.94 -5.33 -7.10
N GLY A 114 -5.24 -5.21 -6.88
CA GLY A 114 -5.85 -4.03 -6.25
C GLY A 114 -5.32 -3.77 -4.84
N GLU A 115 -5.14 -4.82 -4.02
CA GLU A 115 -4.51 -4.70 -2.70
C GLU A 115 -3.07 -4.19 -2.81
N ALA A 116 -2.29 -4.72 -3.76
CA ALA A 116 -0.90 -4.29 -3.95
C ALA A 116 -0.79 -2.82 -4.35
N TYR A 117 -1.66 -2.34 -5.23
CA TYR A 117 -1.70 -0.93 -5.59
C TYR A 117 -2.05 -0.05 -4.39
N ALA A 118 -3.07 -0.40 -3.62
CA ALA A 118 -3.45 0.38 -2.43
C ALA A 118 -2.34 0.40 -1.37
N LEU A 119 -1.69 -0.74 -1.12
CA LEU A 119 -0.58 -0.84 -0.19
C LEU A 119 0.65 -0.04 -0.66
N ARG A 120 0.93 -0.02 -1.97
CA ARG A 120 2.00 0.80 -2.52
C ARG A 120 1.72 2.30 -2.35
N ALA A 121 0.49 2.71 -2.63
CA ALA A 121 0.04 4.07 -2.38
C ALA A 121 0.19 4.47 -0.90
N LEU A 122 -0.22 3.61 0.02
CA LEU A 122 -0.12 3.84 1.45
C LEU A 122 1.34 3.97 1.92
N ASN A 123 2.23 3.10 1.45
CA ASN A 123 3.65 3.19 1.77
C ASN A 123 4.29 4.46 1.21
N MET A 124 3.93 4.86 0.00
CA MET A 124 4.37 6.13 -0.58
C MET A 124 3.86 7.33 0.23
N TYR A 125 2.60 7.29 0.70
CA TYR A 125 2.04 8.31 1.59
C TYR A 125 2.87 8.47 2.86
N TYR A 126 3.24 7.36 3.53
CA TYR A 126 4.12 7.43 4.71
C TYR A 126 5.49 8.00 4.40
N LEU A 127 6.06 7.67 3.24
CA LEU A 127 7.34 8.24 2.81
C LEU A 127 7.23 9.75 2.57
N LEU A 128 6.18 10.21 1.90
CA LEU A 128 5.96 11.65 1.69
C LEU A 128 5.77 12.41 3.00
N MET A 129 4.97 11.87 3.91
CA MET A 129 4.70 12.50 5.21
C MET A 129 5.96 12.66 6.06
N ASN A 130 6.86 11.68 6.02
CA ASN A 130 8.04 11.66 6.90
C ASN A 130 9.32 12.18 6.21
N HIS A 131 9.42 12.12 4.89
CA HIS A 131 10.64 12.42 4.15
C HIS A 131 10.46 13.44 3.02
N GLY A 132 9.23 13.84 2.69
CA GLY A 132 8.97 14.94 1.76
C GLY A 132 9.29 16.29 2.38
N GLY A 133 9.65 17.27 1.57
CA GLY A 133 9.91 18.60 2.09
C GLY A 133 10.50 19.57 1.07
N TRP A 134 10.54 20.81 1.49
CA TRP A 134 11.08 21.92 0.73
C TRP A 134 12.60 21.94 0.77
N THR A 135 13.21 22.22 -0.34
CA THR A 135 14.64 22.49 -0.45
C THR A 135 14.92 23.98 -0.20
N GLU A 136 16.18 24.31 0.04
CA GLU A 136 16.61 25.72 0.25
C GLU A 136 16.29 26.63 -0.94
N ASP A 137 16.31 26.07 -2.16
CA ASP A 137 15.98 26.76 -3.40
C ASP A 137 14.48 26.79 -3.72
N GLY A 138 13.63 26.36 -2.79
CA GLY A 138 12.17 26.49 -2.88
C GLY A 138 11.48 25.39 -3.72
N GLN A 139 12.12 24.24 -3.94
CA GLN A 139 11.47 23.11 -4.58
C GLN A 139 10.83 22.19 -3.55
N LEU A 140 9.59 21.76 -3.78
CA LEU A 140 8.97 20.73 -2.96
C LEU A 140 9.29 19.36 -3.55
N LEU A 141 10.14 18.59 -2.86
CA LEU A 141 10.56 17.25 -3.26
C LEU A 141 9.89 16.17 -2.40
N GLY A 142 9.59 15.06 -3.05
CA GLY A 142 9.14 13.83 -2.42
C GLY A 142 10.30 12.87 -2.17
N VAL A 143 10.15 11.66 -2.64
CA VAL A 143 11.12 10.56 -2.56
C VAL A 143 11.36 9.99 -3.96
N PRO A 144 12.37 9.13 -4.18
CA PRO A 144 12.47 8.39 -5.43
C PRO A 144 11.18 7.61 -5.71
N ASN A 145 10.62 7.80 -6.90
CA ASN A 145 9.34 7.21 -7.29
C ASN A 145 9.58 5.86 -7.97
N LEU A 146 9.67 4.78 -7.17
CA LEU A 146 10.01 3.44 -7.63
C LEU A 146 8.74 2.63 -7.89
N THR A 147 8.50 2.29 -9.16
CA THR A 147 7.34 1.53 -9.62
C THR A 147 7.69 0.18 -10.23
N LYS A 148 8.97 -0.17 -10.22
CA LYS A 148 9.50 -1.44 -10.70
C LYS A 148 10.40 -2.07 -9.63
N PRO A 149 10.54 -3.40 -9.61
CA PRO A 149 11.51 -4.05 -8.73
C PRO A 149 12.92 -3.53 -9.00
N GLU A 150 13.68 -3.33 -7.94
CA GLU A 150 15.11 -3.06 -8.01
C GLU A 150 15.90 -4.38 -7.98
N ASP A 151 16.96 -4.45 -8.74
CA ASP A 151 17.91 -5.56 -8.77
C ASP A 151 19.35 -5.06 -8.62
N THR A 152 20.32 -5.95 -8.71
CA THR A 152 21.75 -5.61 -8.56
C THR A 152 22.29 -4.65 -9.63
N SER A 153 21.56 -4.46 -10.74
CA SER A 153 21.90 -3.53 -11.80
C SER A 153 21.24 -2.16 -11.64
N SER A 154 20.34 -2.01 -10.66
CA SER A 154 19.58 -0.80 -10.43
C SER A 154 20.46 0.32 -9.89
N ASP A 155 20.19 1.57 -10.29
CA ASP A 155 20.79 2.74 -9.66
C ASP A 155 20.07 3.01 -8.32
N PHE A 156 20.75 2.71 -7.22
CA PHE A 156 20.24 2.94 -5.87
C PHE A 156 20.32 4.40 -5.42
N ASN A 157 20.98 5.27 -6.20
CA ASN A 157 21.09 6.70 -5.93
C ASN A 157 20.12 7.52 -6.79
N GLN A 158 18.91 7.01 -7.00
CA GLN A 158 17.86 7.73 -7.70
C GLN A 158 17.61 9.09 -7.07
N PRO A 159 17.53 10.18 -7.87
CA PRO A 159 17.18 11.48 -7.34
C PRO A 159 15.75 11.47 -6.77
N ARG A 160 15.51 12.37 -5.84
CA ARG A 160 14.16 12.59 -5.34
C ARG A 160 13.27 13.12 -6.47
N ALA A 161 12.11 12.51 -6.65
CA ALA A 161 11.07 13.07 -7.50
C ALA A 161 10.43 14.30 -6.84
N THR A 162 9.72 15.10 -7.60
CA THR A 162 8.89 16.16 -7.02
C THR A 162 7.80 15.53 -6.15
N PHE A 163 7.37 16.24 -5.13
CA PHE A 163 6.24 15.82 -4.28
C PHE A 163 4.99 15.57 -5.13
N GLN A 164 4.72 16.44 -6.10
CA GLN A 164 3.60 16.29 -7.03
C GLN A 164 3.70 15.00 -7.86
N ALA A 165 4.87 14.65 -8.37
CA ALA A 165 5.05 13.41 -9.13
C ALA A 165 4.78 12.17 -8.26
N CYS A 166 5.17 12.20 -6.99
CA CYS A 166 4.82 11.15 -6.04
C CYS A 166 3.30 11.09 -5.75
N LEU A 167 2.64 12.25 -5.61
CA LEU A 167 1.18 12.32 -5.48
C LEU A 167 0.47 11.73 -6.70
N ASP A 168 0.91 12.07 -7.90
CA ASP A 168 0.32 11.57 -9.14
C ASP A 168 0.41 10.04 -9.20
N GLN A 169 1.52 9.47 -8.76
CA GLN A 169 1.67 8.01 -8.67
C GLN A 169 0.77 7.40 -7.61
N ILE A 170 0.64 8.02 -6.44
CA ILE A 170 -0.28 7.57 -5.38
C ILE A 170 -1.72 7.56 -5.90
N TYR A 171 -2.17 8.63 -6.54
CA TYR A 171 -3.52 8.71 -7.09
C TYR A 171 -3.76 7.68 -8.21
N SER A 172 -2.78 7.48 -9.07
CA SER A 172 -2.84 6.43 -10.10
C SER A 172 -2.98 5.04 -9.48
N ASP A 173 -2.21 4.72 -8.45
CA ASP A 173 -2.30 3.45 -7.73
C ASP A 173 -3.67 3.29 -7.04
N LEU A 174 -4.19 4.35 -6.45
CA LEU A 174 -5.51 4.32 -5.80
C LEU A 174 -6.64 4.17 -6.82
N ASP A 175 -6.54 4.78 -7.99
CA ASP A 175 -7.49 4.59 -9.09
C ASP A 175 -7.53 3.11 -9.51
N GLN A 176 -6.36 2.47 -9.67
CA GLN A 176 -6.28 1.04 -9.95
C GLN A 176 -6.89 0.20 -8.82
N ALA A 177 -6.57 0.52 -7.57
CA ALA A 177 -7.11 -0.20 -6.42
C ALA A 177 -8.64 -0.11 -6.35
N GLU A 178 -9.22 1.07 -6.51
CA GLU A 178 -10.68 1.26 -6.49
C GLU A 178 -11.38 0.55 -7.66
N GLN A 179 -10.73 0.47 -8.82
CA GLN A 179 -11.26 -0.24 -9.98
C GLN A 179 -11.25 -1.76 -9.79
N LEU A 180 -10.22 -2.31 -9.15
CA LEU A 180 -9.97 -3.75 -9.06
C LEU A 180 -10.56 -4.38 -7.79
N LEU A 181 -10.73 -3.61 -6.72
CA LEU A 181 -11.22 -4.11 -5.43
C LEU A 181 -12.75 -4.01 -5.32
N PRO A 182 -13.40 -4.94 -4.59
CA PRO A 182 -14.76 -4.71 -4.15
C PRO A 182 -14.79 -3.56 -3.15
N LEU A 183 -15.92 -2.86 -3.05
CA LEU A 183 -16.08 -1.81 -2.04
C LEU A 183 -15.88 -2.36 -0.63
N ASP A 184 -16.52 -3.50 -0.34
CA ASP A 184 -16.43 -4.23 0.92
C ASP A 184 -16.40 -5.74 0.65
N TYR A 185 -15.83 -6.50 1.59
CA TYR A 185 -15.86 -7.96 1.54
C TYR A 185 -17.07 -8.48 2.29
N ASN A 186 -18.13 -8.80 1.54
CA ASN A 186 -19.38 -9.34 2.07
C ASN A 186 -19.78 -10.60 1.32
N ASP A 187 -20.41 -11.55 2.05
CA ASP A 187 -20.95 -12.73 1.42
C ASP A 187 -22.22 -12.40 0.65
N LEU A 188 -22.32 -12.95 -0.53
CA LEU A 188 -23.59 -13.09 -1.27
C LEU A 188 -24.33 -14.32 -0.75
N THR A 189 -25.65 -14.25 -0.76
CA THR A 189 -26.55 -15.39 -0.53
C THR A 189 -26.98 -16.02 -1.84
N LYS A 190 -27.66 -17.15 -1.78
CA LYS A 190 -28.19 -17.83 -2.98
C LYS A 190 -29.16 -16.95 -3.79
N SER A 191 -29.83 -16.02 -3.13
CA SER A 191 -30.80 -15.09 -3.76
C SER A 191 -30.17 -13.84 -4.34
N ASP A 192 -28.91 -13.54 -3.99
CA ASP A 192 -28.23 -12.36 -4.49
C ASP A 192 -27.60 -12.63 -5.86
N PRO A 193 -27.73 -11.71 -6.81
CA PRO A 193 -27.04 -11.84 -8.08
C PRO A 193 -25.55 -11.59 -7.89
N VAL A 194 -24.72 -12.39 -8.55
CA VAL A 194 -23.29 -12.06 -8.70
C VAL A 194 -23.17 -10.78 -9.53
N PRO A 195 -22.41 -9.77 -9.09
CA PRO A 195 -22.25 -8.52 -9.85
C PRO A 195 -21.76 -8.77 -11.29
N GLU A 196 -22.28 -7.98 -12.24
CA GLU A 196 -22.02 -8.14 -13.67
C GLU A 196 -20.52 -8.18 -14.01
N LYS A 197 -19.73 -7.34 -13.32
CA LYS A 197 -18.27 -7.34 -13.46
C LYS A 197 -17.66 -8.74 -13.33
N TYR A 198 -18.16 -9.55 -12.40
CA TYR A 198 -17.61 -10.88 -12.11
C TYR A 198 -18.27 -11.98 -12.95
N THR A 199 -19.55 -11.84 -13.30
CA THR A 199 -20.18 -12.75 -14.25
C THR A 199 -19.53 -12.63 -15.62
N ALA A 200 -19.09 -11.45 -16.02
CA ALA A 200 -18.32 -11.22 -17.25
C ALA A 200 -16.96 -11.95 -17.24
N MET A 201 -16.38 -12.22 -16.08
CA MET A 201 -15.16 -13.04 -15.91
C MET A 201 -15.44 -14.54 -15.94
N GLY A 202 -16.71 -14.96 -15.92
CA GLY A 202 -17.12 -16.36 -15.86
C GLY A 202 -17.46 -16.87 -14.47
N VAL A 203 -17.62 -15.99 -13.48
CA VAL A 203 -18.07 -16.38 -12.12
C VAL A 203 -19.55 -16.71 -12.15
N ALA A 204 -19.88 -17.99 -11.94
CA ALA A 204 -21.23 -18.48 -12.20
C ALA A 204 -22.15 -18.43 -10.97
N ASN A 205 -21.60 -18.42 -9.75
CA ASN A 205 -22.40 -18.57 -8.55
C ASN A 205 -21.82 -17.79 -7.37
N TYR A 206 -22.65 -17.60 -6.33
CA TYR A 206 -22.29 -16.86 -5.14
C TYR A 206 -21.19 -17.53 -4.30
N GLN A 207 -21.07 -18.86 -4.33
CA GLN A 207 -20.03 -19.59 -3.58
C GLN A 207 -18.64 -19.26 -4.13
N ASP A 208 -18.47 -19.23 -5.44
CA ASP A 208 -17.21 -18.85 -6.09
C ASP A 208 -16.88 -17.39 -5.83
N TYR A 209 -17.89 -16.49 -5.87
CA TYR A 209 -17.71 -15.10 -5.45
C TYR A 209 -17.23 -14.99 -4.01
N ASN A 210 -17.92 -15.63 -3.06
CA ASN A 210 -17.60 -15.56 -1.64
C ASN A 210 -16.22 -16.12 -1.30
N ARG A 211 -15.77 -17.14 -2.04
CA ARG A 211 -14.43 -17.70 -1.87
C ARG A 211 -13.32 -16.67 -2.04
N VAL A 212 -13.50 -15.72 -2.95
CA VAL A 212 -12.47 -14.73 -3.33
C VAL A 212 -12.72 -13.37 -2.68
N LEU A 213 -13.97 -12.94 -2.59
CA LEU A 213 -14.38 -11.60 -2.20
C LEU A 213 -15.39 -11.58 -1.04
N GLY A 214 -15.62 -12.71 -0.40
CA GLY A 214 -16.57 -12.84 0.71
C GLY A 214 -16.00 -12.35 2.06
N SER A 215 -16.81 -12.53 3.08
CA SER A 215 -16.56 -12.03 4.45
C SER A 215 -15.28 -12.57 5.10
N LEU A 216 -14.80 -13.74 4.67
CA LEU A 216 -13.52 -14.28 5.12
C LEU A 216 -12.31 -13.43 4.71
N MET A 217 -12.49 -12.55 3.73
CA MET A 217 -11.44 -11.63 3.25
C MET A 217 -11.42 -10.29 4.01
N ARG A 218 -12.32 -10.08 4.95
CA ARG A 218 -12.31 -8.90 5.83
C ARG A 218 -10.99 -8.80 6.57
N GLY A 219 -10.50 -7.56 6.69
CA GLY A 219 -9.14 -7.27 7.18
C GLY A 219 -8.13 -7.02 6.06
N ARG A 220 -8.43 -7.42 4.82
CA ARG A 220 -7.66 -6.99 3.63
C ARG A 220 -8.13 -5.62 3.16
N VAL A 221 -7.27 -4.92 2.43
CA VAL A 221 -7.64 -3.64 1.81
C VAL A 221 -8.82 -3.84 0.86
N SER A 222 -9.84 -3.02 1.03
CA SER A 222 -11.04 -2.93 0.19
C SER A 222 -11.06 -1.62 -0.57
N GLY A 223 -12.01 -1.46 -1.50
CA GLY A 223 -12.25 -0.19 -2.18
C GLY A 223 -12.55 0.96 -1.22
N ARG A 224 -13.29 0.70 -0.14
CA ARG A 224 -13.57 1.67 0.94
C ARG A 224 -12.29 2.13 1.62
N ILE A 225 -11.37 1.22 1.93
CA ILE A 225 -10.06 1.55 2.50
C ILE A 225 -9.22 2.35 1.52
N ALA A 226 -9.22 2.00 0.22
CA ALA A 226 -8.53 2.78 -0.80
C ALA A 226 -9.04 4.23 -0.87
N LYS A 227 -10.37 4.43 -0.79
CA LYS A 227 -10.97 5.78 -0.70
C LYS A 227 -10.53 6.54 0.55
N ALA A 228 -10.46 5.86 1.70
CA ALA A 228 -10.00 6.47 2.94
C ALA A 228 -8.51 6.88 2.86
N ILE A 229 -7.67 6.07 2.23
CA ILE A 229 -6.26 6.42 1.96
C ILE A 229 -6.19 7.66 1.07
N ARG A 230 -7.01 7.73 0.01
CA ARG A 230 -7.09 8.91 -0.88
C ARG A 230 -7.43 10.18 -0.11
N ALA A 231 -8.39 10.12 0.79
CA ALA A 231 -8.77 11.26 1.62
C ALA A 231 -7.60 11.75 2.51
N GLN A 232 -6.88 10.82 3.13
CA GLN A 232 -5.69 11.14 3.92
C GLN A 232 -4.58 11.76 3.08
N VAL A 233 -4.32 11.21 1.90
CA VAL A 233 -3.31 11.75 0.96
C VAL A 233 -3.66 13.17 0.54
N SER A 234 -4.90 13.42 0.16
CA SER A 234 -5.36 14.75 -0.28
C SER A 234 -5.31 15.75 0.86
N LEU A 235 -5.64 15.36 2.08
CA LEU A 235 -5.53 16.22 3.25
C LEU A 235 -4.06 16.58 3.56
N LEU A 236 -3.15 15.62 3.47
CA LEU A 236 -1.71 15.88 3.62
C LEU A 236 -1.22 16.88 2.57
N ALA A 237 -1.55 16.64 1.30
CA ALA A 237 -1.11 17.47 0.18
C ALA A 237 -1.65 18.91 0.26
N ALA A 238 -2.90 19.07 0.74
CA ALA A 238 -3.55 20.36 0.92
C ALA A 238 -3.13 21.09 2.21
N SER A 239 -2.35 20.44 3.08
CA SER A 239 -1.91 21.04 4.34
C SER A 239 -0.99 22.24 4.09
N PRO A 240 -0.90 23.21 5.04
CA PRO A 240 -0.02 24.37 4.88
C PRO A 240 1.44 24.04 4.61
N ALA A 241 1.90 22.87 5.04
CA ALA A 241 3.28 22.41 4.82
C ALA A 241 3.60 22.15 3.34
N PHE A 242 2.60 21.74 2.53
CA PHE A 242 2.83 21.24 1.18
C PHE A 242 1.96 21.90 0.10
N ALA A 243 0.89 22.59 0.46
CA ALA A 243 -0.13 23.09 -0.47
C ALA A 243 0.44 23.96 -1.60
N GLU A 244 1.41 24.82 -1.31
CA GLU A 244 2.00 25.70 -2.32
C GLU A 244 2.82 24.97 -3.39
N GLY A 245 3.24 23.73 -3.13
CA GLY A 245 4.01 22.88 -4.05
C GLY A 245 3.18 21.80 -4.72
N THR A 246 1.88 21.77 -4.52
CA THR A 246 0.97 20.76 -5.08
C THR A 246 -0.21 21.39 -5.81
N ASN A 247 -0.90 20.60 -6.64
CA ASN A 247 -2.17 21.00 -7.26
C ASN A 247 -3.40 20.54 -6.46
N VAL A 248 -3.21 20.10 -5.22
CA VAL A 248 -4.27 19.64 -4.33
C VAL A 248 -4.64 20.73 -3.33
N ASN A 249 -5.90 21.05 -3.26
CA ASN A 249 -6.45 22.04 -2.34
C ASN A 249 -7.40 21.40 -1.32
N TYR A 250 -7.89 22.19 -0.36
CA TYR A 250 -8.82 21.71 0.65
C TYR A 250 -10.18 21.29 0.08
N GLU A 251 -10.62 21.87 -1.02
CA GLU A 251 -11.86 21.45 -1.70
C GLU A 251 -11.73 20.00 -2.17
N ARG A 252 -10.64 19.64 -2.86
CA ARG A 252 -10.37 18.27 -3.23
C ARG A 252 -10.27 17.34 -2.03
N ALA A 253 -9.58 17.76 -0.97
CA ALA A 253 -9.48 16.97 0.25
C ALA A 253 -10.85 16.73 0.90
N ALA A 254 -11.71 17.74 0.90
CA ALA A 254 -13.08 17.62 1.39
C ALA A 254 -13.92 16.68 0.52
N ASP A 255 -13.83 16.77 -0.80
CA ASP A 255 -14.53 15.86 -1.73
C ASP A 255 -14.10 14.42 -1.57
N ASP A 256 -12.79 14.17 -1.45
CA ASP A 256 -12.26 12.83 -1.22
C ASP A 256 -12.72 12.26 0.14
N ALA A 257 -12.79 13.09 1.19
CA ALA A 257 -13.33 12.70 2.49
C ALA A 257 -14.84 12.43 2.43
N ALA A 258 -15.60 13.29 1.75
CA ALA A 258 -17.04 13.13 1.56
C ALA A 258 -17.37 11.81 0.86
N SER A 259 -16.55 11.42 -0.13
CA SER A 259 -16.73 10.15 -0.84
C SER A 259 -16.67 8.90 0.06
N VAL A 260 -16.00 9.00 1.21
CA VAL A 260 -15.97 7.94 2.24
C VAL A 260 -17.18 8.05 3.16
N LEU A 261 -17.50 9.27 3.60
CA LEU A 261 -18.61 9.52 4.53
C LEU A 261 -19.96 9.18 3.90
N ASP A 262 -20.13 9.45 2.60
CA ASP A 262 -21.35 9.11 1.84
C ASP A 262 -21.62 7.60 1.75
N LEU A 263 -20.63 6.76 2.07
CA LEU A 263 -20.78 5.32 2.13
C LEU A 263 -21.34 4.82 3.49
N ILE A 264 -21.50 5.70 4.46
CA ILE A 264 -22.04 5.36 5.77
C ILE A 264 -23.56 5.36 5.68
N GLU A 265 -24.20 4.20 5.89
CA GLU A 265 -25.66 4.09 5.93
C GLU A 265 -26.21 4.91 7.11
N GLY A 266 -27.14 5.81 6.81
CA GLY A 266 -27.78 6.68 7.82
C GLY A 266 -27.15 8.06 7.98
N GLY A 267 -26.11 8.37 7.20
CA GLY A 267 -25.41 9.66 7.25
C GLY A 267 -24.51 9.83 8.49
N VAL A 268 -23.81 10.94 8.55
CA VAL A 268 -23.02 11.36 9.72
C VAL A 268 -23.83 12.34 10.53
#